data_bd6a2e112450651c56b74955e089f100
#
_entry.id   bd6a2e112450651c56b74955e089f100
#
_cell.length_a   1.000
_cell.length_b   1.000
_cell.length_c   1.000
_cell.angle_alpha   90.00
_cell.angle_beta   90.00
_cell.angle_gamma   90.00
#
_symmetry.space_group_name_H-M   'P 1'
#
loop_
_entity.id
_entity.type
_entity.pdbx_description
1 polymer ?
#
loop_
_entity_poly.entity_id
_entity_poly.type
_entity_poly.pdbx_seq_one_letter_code
_entity_poly.pdbx_strand_id
1 'polypeptide(L)'
;MRIVDDVKLDFSDVLIRPKRSTLESRKNAKLERTFRFKHSKQSWTGVPIIAANMDHTGTWPMNKALVEFGMLTAICKFWHYIPLKNAIKTIGLDANLDEIEYDLKWICLDVANGYTERFMNFVKKMRQHEATKN
;
A
#
# COMPACT_ATOMS: atom_id res chain seq x y z
N MET A 1 -10.56 -28.64 13.00
CA MET A 1 -11.12 -27.53 12.21
C MET A 1 -11.84 -26.58 13.17
N ARG A 2 -11.61 -25.28 13.13
CA ARG A 2 -12.33 -24.30 13.96
C ARG A 2 -13.42 -23.65 13.11
N ILE A 3 -14.67 -23.74 13.55
CA ILE A 3 -15.81 -23.04 12.96
C ILE A 3 -15.96 -21.73 13.71
N VAL A 4 -16.16 -20.64 12.98
CA VAL A 4 -16.38 -19.29 13.51
C VAL A 4 -17.78 -18.85 13.08
N ASP A 5 -18.66 -18.61 14.03
CA ASP A 5 -20.07 -18.28 13.80
C ASP A 5 -20.32 -16.77 13.56
N ASP A 6 -19.26 -15.98 13.39
CA ASP A 6 -19.38 -14.55 13.07
C ASP A 6 -20.01 -14.34 11.69
N VAL A 7 -20.91 -13.37 11.60
CA VAL A 7 -21.45 -12.92 10.32
C VAL A 7 -20.31 -12.40 9.45
N LYS A 8 -20.11 -13.00 8.27
CA LYS A 8 -19.15 -12.56 7.26
C LYS A 8 -19.90 -11.81 6.17
N LEU A 9 -19.59 -10.52 6.04
CA LEU A 9 -20.22 -9.66 5.04
C LEU A 9 -19.25 -9.39 3.88
N ASP A 10 -19.78 -9.40 2.68
CA ASP A 10 -19.10 -8.95 1.47
C ASP A 10 -19.60 -7.53 1.10
N PHE A 11 -18.97 -6.90 0.12
CA PHE A 11 -19.38 -5.57 -0.37
C PHE A 11 -20.80 -5.57 -0.92
N SER A 12 -21.29 -6.69 -1.45
CA SER A 12 -22.67 -6.87 -1.89
C SER A 12 -23.71 -6.85 -0.76
N ASP A 13 -23.27 -7.10 0.49
CA ASP A 13 -24.14 -7.21 1.67
C ASP A 13 -24.28 -5.90 2.42
N VAL A 14 -23.59 -4.85 2.01
CA VAL A 14 -23.49 -3.60 2.74
C VAL A 14 -23.78 -2.40 1.84
N LEU A 15 -24.36 -1.36 2.44
CA LEU A 15 -24.58 -0.07 1.79
C LEU A 15 -23.96 1.05 2.63
N ILE A 16 -23.50 2.10 1.95
CA ILE A 16 -23.03 3.32 2.64
C ILE A 16 -24.21 3.97 3.33
N ARG A 17 -24.15 4.05 4.66
CA ARG A 17 -25.17 4.73 5.44
C ARG A 17 -25.08 6.25 5.21
N PRO A 18 -26.14 6.91 4.71
CA PRO A 18 -26.16 8.35 4.57
C PRO A 18 -25.94 9.05 5.92
N LYS A 19 -25.12 10.08 5.91
CA LYS A 19 -24.87 10.94 7.08
C LYS A 19 -25.15 12.37 6.72
N ARG A 20 -25.55 13.17 7.73
CA ARG A 20 -25.69 14.62 7.57
C ARG A 20 -24.32 15.20 7.20
N SER A 21 -24.30 16.07 6.19
CA SER A 21 -23.11 16.76 5.72
C SER A 21 -23.28 18.27 5.86
N THR A 22 -22.18 18.95 6.15
CA THR A 22 -22.08 20.41 6.13
C THR A 22 -21.59 20.93 4.78
N LEU A 23 -21.26 20.02 3.83
CA LEU A 23 -20.81 20.38 2.50
C LEU A 23 -22.01 20.67 1.60
N GLU A 24 -22.03 21.84 1.00
CA GLU A 24 -23.05 22.25 0.03
C GLU A 24 -22.84 21.61 -1.35
N SER A 25 -21.61 21.31 -1.70
CA SER A 25 -21.24 20.69 -2.98
C SER A 25 -20.17 19.63 -2.80
N ARG A 26 -20.23 18.57 -3.62
CA ARG A 26 -19.15 17.57 -3.71
C ARG A 26 -17.80 18.18 -4.11
N LYS A 27 -17.79 19.31 -4.81
CA LYS A 27 -16.56 20.05 -5.17
C LYS A 27 -15.82 20.59 -3.95
N ASN A 28 -16.52 20.77 -2.82
CA ASN A 28 -15.94 21.26 -1.57
C ASN A 28 -15.32 20.11 -0.74
N ALA A 29 -15.48 18.87 -1.18
CA ALA A 29 -14.88 17.73 -0.49
C ALA A 29 -13.37 17.70 -0.67
N LYS A 30 -12.62 17.76 0.43
CA LYS A 30 -11.17 17.57 0.43
C LYS A 30 -10.86 16.08 0.36
N LEU A 31 -10.21 15.65 -0.70
CA LEU A 31 -9.84 14.25 -0.92
C LEU A 31 -8.53 13.88 -0.22
N GLU A 32 -7.61 14.83 -0.10
CA GLU A 32 -6.35 14.61 0.59
C GLU A 32 -6.54 14.32 2.07
N ARG A 33 -5.76 13.39 2.59
CA ARG A 33 -5.71 13.00 4.01
C ARG A 33 -4.26 12.85 4.44
N THR A 34 -3.99 13.15 5.69
CA THR A 34 -2.70 12.90 6.33
C THR A 34 -2.80 11.67 7.22
N PHE A 35 -1.94 10.69 6.98
CA PHE A 35 -1.83 9.46 7.77
C PHE A 35 -0.51 9.45 8.49
N ARG A 36 -0.52 9.13 9.78
CA ARG A 36 0.67 8.84 10.56
C ARG A 36 0.77 7.32 10.77
N PHE A 37 1.86 6.73 10.29
CA PHE A 37 2.04 5.29 10.36
C PHE A 37 2.39 4.83 11.78
N LYS A 38 1.72 3.75 12.21
CA LYS A 38 1.81 3.28 13.60
C LYS A 38 3.23 2.88 14.00
N HIS A 39 4.00 2.27 13.10
CA HIS A 39 5.32 1.72 13.40
C HIS A 39 6.46 2.68 13.06
N SER A 40 6.54 3.19 11.85
CA SER A 40 7.59 4.13 11.43
C SER A 40 7.42 5.54 12.01
N LYS A 41 6.22 5.88 12.51
CA LYS A 41 5.85 7.24 12.96
C LYS A 41 5.96 8.32 11.87
N GLN A 42 6.34 7.95 10.67
CA GLN A 42 6.35 8.85 9.51
C GLN A 42 4.93 9.24 9.13
N SER A 43 4.81 10.35 8.43
CA SER A 43 3.52 10.83 7.91
C SER A 43 3.53 10.88 6.39
N TRP A 44 2.38 10.59 5.82
CA TRP A 44 2.14 10.77 4.39
C TRP A 44 0.84 11.55 4.18
N THR A 45 0.84 12.48 3.23
CA THR A 45 -0.32 13.26 2.85
C THR A 45 -0.59 13.06 1.38
N GLY A 46 -1.83 12.74 1.03
CA GLY A 46 -2.28 12.55 -0.34
C GLY A 46 -3.69 11.99 -0.40
N VAL A 47 -4.15 11.66 -1.59
CA VAL A 47 -5.41 10.95 -1.80
C VAL A 47 -5.18 9.46 -1.51
N PRO A 48 -5.90 8.85 -0.56
CA PRO A 48 -5.62 7.50 -0.06
C PRO A 48 -6.08 6.40 -1.03
N ILE A 49 -5.55 6.44 -2.23
CA ILE A 49 -5.76 5.44 -3.28
C ILE A 49 -4.40 4.93 -3.71
N ILE A 50 -4.26 3.62 -3.80
CA ILE A 50 -3.05 2.93 -4.25
C ILE A 50 -3.41 2.09 -5.46
N ALA A 51 -2.78 2.33 -6.60
CA ALA A 51 -2.86 1.41 -7.73
C ALA A 51 -2.17 0.10 -7.35
N ALA A 52 -2.86 -1.01 -7.57
CA ALA A 52 -2.39 -2.35 -7.18
C ALA A 52 -1.12 -2.76 -7.95
N ASN A 53 -0.31 -3.60 -7.33
CA ASN A 53 0.94 -4.15 -7.89
C ASN A 53 0.72 -5.25 -8.95
N MET A 54 -0.33 -5.14 -9.74
CA MET A 54 -0.68 -6.06 -10.82
C MET A 54 -0.01 -5.64 -12.13
N ASP A 55 0.24 -6.58 -13.03
CA ASP A 55 1.03 -6.41 -14.25
C ASP A 55 0.62 -5.22 -15.12
N HIS A 56 -0.70 -4.99 -15.26
CA HIS A 56 -1.24 -3.91 -16.09
C HIS A 56 -1.71 -2.69 -15.28
N THR A 57 -1.62 -2.74 -13.94
CA THR A 57 -2.04 -1.65 -13.05
C THR A 57 -0.85 -1.00 -12.37
N GLY A 58 0.07 -1.79 -11.81
CA GLY A 58 1.28 -1.31 -11.13
C GLY A 58 2.40 -0.96 -12.11
N THR A 59 2.17 0.00 -12.98
CA THR A 59 3.08 0.37 -14.09
C THR A 59 3.58 1.82 -13.96
N TRP A 60 4.68 2.14 -14.64
CA TRP A 60 5.20 3.52 -14.70
C TRP A 60 4.24 4.51 -15.33
N PRO A 61 3.54 4.20 -16.44
CA PRO A 61 2.52 5.09 -16.97
C PRO A 61 1.41 5.38 -15.97
N MET A 62 0.98 4.38 -15.18
CA MET A 62 0.00 4.56 -14.11
C MET A 62 0.54 5.46 -13.00
N ASN A 63 1.77 5.24 -12.54
CA ASN A 63 2.40 6.10 -11.54
C ASN A 63 2.47 7.55 -12.01
N LYS A 64 2.92 7.78 -13.25
CA LYS A 64 3.01 9.11 -13.83
C LYS A 64 1.67 9.83 -13.87
N ALA A 65 0.59 9.13 -14.17
CA ALA A 65 -0.75 9.70 -14.18
C ALA A 65 -1.27 9.98 -12.76
N LEU A 66 -1.06 9.06 -11.81
CA LEU A 66 -1.63 9.14 -10.46
C LEU A 66 -0.87 10.08 -9.53
N VAL A 67 0.41 10.31 -9.75
CA VAL A 67 1.22 11.21 -8.91
C VAL A 67 0.72 12.66 -8.97
N GLU A 68 0.13 13.08 -10.08
CA GLU A 68 -0.46 14.41 -10.25
C GLU A 68 -1.68 14.61 -9.32
N PHE A 69 -2.36 13.52 -8.98
CA PHE A 69 -3.49 13.52 -8.05
C PHE A 69 -3.09 13.20 -6.61
N GLY A 70 -1.79 13.13 -6.30
CA GLY A 70 -1.32 12.79 -4.96
C GLY A 70 -1.60 11.35 -4.54
N MET A 71 -1.82 10.43 -5.49
CA MET A 71 -2.07 9.01 -5.25
C MET A 71 -0.77 8.20 -5.28
N LEU A 72 -0.82 6.96 -4.78
CA LEU A 72 0.30 6.02 -4.74
C LEU A 72 0.14 4.94 -5.83
N THR A 73 1.27 4.38 -6.26
CA THR A 73 1.30 3.21 -7.16
C THR A 73 2.26 2.17 -6.63
N ALA A 74 1.77 0.96 -6.34
CA ALA A 74 2.62 -0.18 -6.09
C ALA A 74 3.09 -0.74 -7.44
N ILE A 75 4.37 -0.56 -7.75
CA ILE A 75 4.95 -1.02 -9.01
C ILE A 75 5.06 -2.54 -8.99
N CYS A 76 4.53 -3.19 -10.02
CA CYS A 76 4.58 -4.64 -10.15
C CYS A 76 6.04 -5.13 -10.09
N LYS A 77 6.29 -6.22 -9.37
CA LYS A 77 7.64 -6.78 -9.14
C LYS A 77 8.39 -7.22 -10.41
N PHE A 78 7.68 -7.40 -11.51
CA PHE A 78 8.27 -7.77 -12.81
C PHE A 78 8.75 -6.55 -13.62
N TRP A 79 8.43 -5.35 -13.17
CA TRP A 79 8.95 -4.12 -13.76
C TRP A 79 10.23 -3.70 -13.06
N HIS A 80 11.22 -3.25 -13.83
CA HIS A 80 12.40 -2.62 -13.23
C HIS A 80 11.96 -1.42 -12.38
N TYR A 81 12.33 -1.41 -11.10
CA TYR A 81 11.95 -0.32 -10.19
C TYR A 81 12.84 0.90 -10.43
N ILE A 82 12.21 2.06 -10.49
CA ILE A 82 12.85 3.37 -10.53
C ILE A 82 12.29 4.18 -9.36
N PRO A 83 13.11 4.84 -8.51
CA PRO A 83 12.65 5.61 -7.37
C PRO A 83 11.97 6.91 -7.81
N LEU A 84 10.69 6.84 -8.11
CA LEU A 84 9.86 7.98 -8.46
C LEU A 84 8.93 8.38 -7.31
N LYS A 85 8.50 9.64 -7.35
CA LYS A 85 7.55 10.18 -6.39
C LYS A 85 6.28 9.31 -6.33
N ASN A 86 5.85 8.97 -5.13
CA ASN A 86 4.65 8.17 -4.86
C ASN A 86 4.67 6.75 -5.45
N ALA A 87 5.85 6.23 -5.81
CA ALA A 87 6.02 4.83 -6.19
C ALA A 87 6.35 3.97 -4.96
N ILE A 88 5.77 2.78 -4.91
CA ILE A 88 6.01 1.75 -3.90
C ILE A 88 6.76 0.60 -4.60
N LYS A 89 7.93 0.20 -4.10
CA LYS A 89 8.66 -0.97 -4.61
C LYS A 89 7.98 -2.25 -4.15
N THR A 90 7.59 -3.11 -5.08
CA THR A 90 7.04 -4.43 -4.75
C THR A 90 8.14 -5.48 -4.79
N ILE A 91 8.21 -6.30 -3.73
CA ILE A 91 9.16 -7.41 -3.60
C ILE A 91 8.46 -8.67 -3.11
N GLY A 92 9.07 -9.83 -3.39
CA GLY A 92 8.67 -11.13 -2.85
C GLY A 92 9.55 -11.56 -1.67
N LEU A 93 9.34 -12.80 -1.18
CA LEU A 93 10.12 -13.37 -0.07
C LEU A 93 11.54 -13.82 -0.46
N ASP A 94 11.86 -13.81 -1.74
CA ASP A 94 13.18 -14.17 -2.25
C ASP A 94 14.07 -12.94 -2.50
N ALA A 95 13.55 -11.74 -2.19
CA ALA A 95 14.31 -10.50 -2.35
C ALA A 95 15.52 -10.46 -1.40
N ASN A 96 16.66 -10.07 -1.96
CA ASN A 96 17.86 -9.79 -1.17
C ASN A 96 17.70 -8.41 -0.53
N LEU A 97 17.66 -8.34 0.80
CA LEU A 97 17.48 -7.09 1.53
C LEU A 97 18.71 -6.17 1.43
N ASP A 98 19.91 -6.73 1.21
CA ASP A 98 21.15 -5.96 1.06
C ASP A 98 21.22 -5.20 -0.28
N GLU A 99 20.39 -5.60 -1.26
CA GLU A 99 20.25 -4.94 -2.56
C GLU A 99 19.13 -3.89 -2.58
N ILE A 100 18.43 -3.69 -1.46
CA ILE A 100 17.39 -2.68 -1.36
C ILE A 100 18.03 -1.30 -1.20
N GLU A 101 17.68 -0.37 -2.08
CA GLU A 101 18.12 1.01 -2.04
C GLU A 101 17.66 1.70 -0.75
N TYR A 102 18.56 2.44 -0.09
CA TYR A 102 18.30 3.08 1.21
C TYR A 102 17.32 4.26 1.17
N ASP A 103 17.03 4.80 0.01
CA ASP A 103 16.13 5.95 -0.17
C ASP A 103 14.66 5.58 -0.43
N LEU A 104 14.33 4.28 -0.38
CA LEU A 104 12.97 3.80 -0.56
C LEU A 104 12.07 4.21 0.61
N LYS A 105 11.02 4.97 0.30
CA LYS A 105 10.00 5.32 1.29
C LYS A 105 9.01 4.20 1.56
N TRP A 106 8.72 3.37 0.55
CA TRP A 106 7.64 2.41 0.59
C TRP A 106 8.04 1.10 -0.04
N ILE A 107 7.71 0.01 0.65
CA ILE A 107 7.88 -1.35 0.14
C ILE A 107 6.54 -2.08 0.28
N CYS A 108 6.13 -2.73 -0.79
CA CYS A 108 5.01 -3.68 -0.83
C CYS A 108 5.57 -5.10 -0.82
N LEU A 109 5.20 -5.90 0.18
CA LEU A 109 5.47 -7.34 0.17
C LEU A 109 4.32 -8.06 -0.51
N ASP A 110 4.60 -8.65 -1.67
CA ASP A 110 3.62 -9.37 -2.47
C ASP A 110 3.84 -10.87 -2.38
N VAL A 111 2.90 -11.56 -1.73
CA VAL A 111 2.91 -13.02 -1.52
C VAL A 111 1.53 -13.60 -1.72
N ALA A 112 1.47 -14.83 -2.23
CA ALA A 112 0.20 -15.55 -2.38
C ALA A 112 -0.47 -15.91 -1.04
N ASN A 113 0.31 -16.11 0.03
CA ASN A 113 -0.20 -16.43 1.36
C ASN A 113 0.62 -15.74 2.46
N GLY A 114 0.08 -14.66 3.01
CA GLY A 114 0.69 -13.90 4.12
C GLY A 114 0.56 -14.55 5.50
N TYR A 115 -0.07 -15.72 5.63
CA TYR A 115 -0.23 -16.44 6.90
C TYR A 115 0.86 -17.49 7.14
N THR A 116 1.86 -17.59 6.26
CA THR A 116 2.96 -18.55 6.43
C THR A 116 3.98 -18.06 7.44
N GLU A 117 4.63 -18.98 8.16
CA GLU A 117 5.75 -18.66 9.06
C GLU A 117 6.91 -18.01 8.29
N ARG A 118 7.16 -18.45 7.05
CA ARG A 118 8.17 -17.85 6.17
C ARG A 118 7.91 -16.36 5.96
N PHE A 119 6.66 -15.97 5.69
CA PHE A 119 6.28 -14.56 5.55
C PHE A 119 6.53 -13.79 6.84
N MET A 120 6.07 -14.32 7.99
CA MET A 120 6.26 -13.68 9.29
C MET A 120 7.74 -13.48 9.63
N ASN A 121 8.57 -14.47 9.36
CA ASN A 121 10.02 -14.40 9.61
C ASN A 121 10.70 -13.39 8.67
N PHE A 122 10.29 -13.32 7.41
CA PHE A 122 10.78 -12.32 6.47
C PHE A 122 10.42 -10.90 6.90
N VAL A 123 9.18 -10.66 7.34
CA VAL A 123 8.76 -9.35 7.88
C VAL A 123 9.59 -8.94 9.10
N LYS A 124 9.86 -9.88 10.02
CA LYS A 124 10.73 -9.62 11.18
C LYS A 124 12.15 -9.24 10.73
N LYS A 125 12.72 -9.98 9.78
CA LYS A 125 14.04 -9.68 9.20
C LYS A 125 14.08 -8.29 8.57
N MET A 126 13.06 -7.94 7.78
CA MET A 126 12.94 -6.61 7.18
C MET A 126 12.91 -5.50 8.23
N ARG A 127 12.16 -5.69 9.33
CA ARG A 127 12.06 -4.68 10.40
C ARG A 127 13.34 -4.48 11.20
N GLN A 128 14.29 -5.39 11.09
CA GLN A 128 15.61 -5.31 11.72
C GLN A 128 16.69 -4.82 10.76
N HIS A 129 16.43 -4.87 9.45
CA HIS A 129 17.40 -4.50 8.43
C HIS A 129 17.51 -2.97 8.29
N GLU A 130 18.73 -2.46 8.20
CA GLU A 130 19.02 -1.01 8.19
C GLU A 130 18.30 -0.26 7.08
N ALA A 131 18.21 -0.81 5.87
CA ALA A 131 17.55 -0.19 4.73
C ALA A 131 16.01 -0.13 4.84
N THR A 132 15.41 -0.95 5.71
CA THR A 132 13.95 -1.18 5.70
C THR A 132 13.27 -1.04 7.06
N LYS A 133 14.02 -0.71 8.12
CA LYS A 133 13.52 -0.63 9.51
C LYS A 133 12.61 0.57 9.78
N ASN A 134 12.62 1.61 8.95
CA ASN A 134 11.88 2.89 9.12
C ASN A 134 10.57 2.94 8.38
#